data_8d7706a1034330707d8e583e1e5c53c8
#
_entry.id   8d7706a1034330707d8e583e1e5c53c8
#
_cell.length_a   1.000
_cell.length_b   1.000
_cell.length_c   1.000
_cell.angle_alpha   90.00
_cell.angle_beta   90.00
_cell.angle_gamma   90.00
#
_symmetry.space_group_name_H-M   'P 1'
#
loop_
_entity.id
_entity.type
_entity.pdbx_description
1 polymer ?
#
loop_
_entity_poly.entity_id
_entity_poly.type
_entity_poly.pdbx_seq_one_letter_code
_entity_poly.pdbx_strand_id
1 'polypeptide(L)'
;LRLGVFAFISEIPFDLLVYGKIWNTHSQNIFFTLFLGVLMLTAVDWIGRNTDAALAQYRQMAVIVAAALLAWFLRTDYDAAGIMLIAVLFWFRLTPDTACLAGFVLMAAAEFRPIYIPGLAVAFFLIRCYNGTRGTWNGKWFFYLVYPLHLLVLYGISKMVFG
;
A
#
# COMPACT_ATOMS: atom_id res chain seq x y z
N LEU A 1 -7.33 -8.93 -9.40
CA LEU A 1 -7.22 -8.52 -10.81
C LEU A 1 -7.43 -7.00 -11.01
N ARG A 2 -8.44 -6.38 -10.37
CA ARG A 2 -8.73 -4.94 -10.53
C ARG A 2 -7.57 -4.04 -10.12
N LEU A 3 -6.94 -4.28 -8.97
CA LEU A 3 -5.77 -3.51 -8.52
C LEU A 3 -4.63 -3.54 -9.54
N GLY A 4 -4.34 -4.71 -10.12
CA GLY A 4 -3.33 -4.83 -11.17
C GLY A 4 -3.66 -3.99 -12.41
N VAL A 5 -4.93 -4.01 -12.88
CA VAL A 5 -5.35 -3.17 -14.01
C VAL A 5 -5.19 -1.69 -13.69
N PHE A 6 -5.62 -1.25 -12.50
CA PHE A 6 -5.48 0.15 -12.11
C PHE A 6 -4.02 0.55 -11.81
N ALA A 7 -3.15 -0.39 -11.42
CA ALA A 7 -1.72 -0.12 -11.32
C ALA A 7 -1.16 0.35 -12.67
N PHE A 8 -1.46 -0.36 -13.77
CA PHE A 8 -1.02 0.05 -15.10
C PHE A 8 -1.69 1.34 -15.60
N ILE A 9 -2.99 1.52 -15.35
CA ILE A 9 -3.71 2.75 -15.75
C ILE A 9 -3.15 3.97 -15.01
N SER A 10 -2.78 3.82 -13.74
CA SER A 10 -2.31 4.92 -12.89
C SER A 10 -0.85 5.25 -13.09
N GLU A 11 -0.10 4.41 -13.82
CA GLU A 11 1.33 4.64 -14.06
C GLU A 11 1.56 5.92 -14.87
N ILE A 12 0.78 6.15 -15.92
CA ILE A 12 0.89 7.35 -16.75
C ILE A 12 0.66 8.63 -15.95
N PRO A 13 -0.46 8.80 -15.19
CA PRO A 13 -0.65 9.95 -14.31
C PRO A 13 0.44 10.12 -13.26
N PHE A 14 0.92 9.02 -12.69
CA PHE A 14 1.98 9.03 -11.69
C PHE A 14 3.30 9.54 -12.27
N ASP A 15 3.74 8.97 -13.39
CA ASP A 15 4.97 9.37 -14.07
C ASP A 15 4.94 10.83 -14.55
N LEU A 16 3.79 11.27 -15.05
CA LEU A 16 3.60 12.67 -15.46
C LEU A 16 3.76 13.62 -14.28
N LEU A 17 3.17 13.30 -13.12
CA LEU A 17 3.24 14.15 -11.93
C LEU A 17 4.64 14.16 -11.32
N VAL A 18 5.26 12.99 -11.17
CA VAL A 18 6.51 12.83 -10.41
C VAL A 18 7.73 13.14 -11.26
N TYR A 19 7.74 12.71 -12.52
CA TYR A 19 8.90 12.77 -13.39
C TYR A 19 8.72 13.70 -14.62
N GLY A 20 7.51 14.20 -14.85
CA GLY A 20 7.19 15.00 -16.04
C GLY A 20 7.29 14.21 -17.35
N LYS A 21 7.24 12.89 -17.30
CA LYS A 21 7.34 11.97 -18.44
C LYS A 21 6.13 11.07 -18.51
N ILE A 22 5.75 10.62 -19.71
CA ILE A 22 4.62 9.70 -19.91
C ILE A 22 4.92 8.30 -19.36
N TRP A 23 6.19 7.90 -19.38
CA TRP A 23 6.66 6.60 -18.92
C TRP A 23 8.02 6.71 -18.27
N ASN A 24 8.13 6.18 -17.04
CA ASN A 24 9.39 6.10 -16.30
C ASN A 24 9.41 4.79 -15.49
N THR A 25 10.53 4.12 -15.45
CA THR A 25 10.71 2.85 -14.70
C THR A 25 11.43 3.06 -13.37
N HIS A 26 11.53 4.30 -12.90
CA HIS A 26 12.32 4.60 -11.71
C HIS A 26 11.61 4.23 -10.41
N SER A 27 10.31 4.47 -10.34
CA SER A 27 9.45 3.93 -9.28
C SER A 27 8.04 3.65 -9.84
N GLN A 28 7.33 2.75 -9.19
CA GLN A 28 5.98 2.32 -9.59
C GLN A 28 4.95 2.89 -8.61
N ASN A 29 3.76 3.24 -9.09
CA ASN A 29 2.71 3.80 -8.25
C ASN A 29 2.22 2.85 -7.14
N ILE A 30 1.49 3.40 -6.15
CA ILE A 30 1.00 2.69 -4.96
C ILE A 30 0.15 1.45 -5.27
N PHE A 31 -0.57 1.41 -6.39
CA PHE A 31 -1.40 0.24 -6.71
C PHE A 31 -0.58 -1.02 -6.95
N PHE A 32 0.70 -0.90 -7.38
CA PHE A 32 1.59 -2.06 -7.45
C PHE A 32 1.91 -2.61 -6.06
N THR A 33 2.19 -1.74 -5.08
CA THR A 33 2.39 -2.16 -3.68
C THR A 33 1.15 -2.87 -3.14
N LEU A 34 -0.04 -2.27 -3.34
CA LEU A 34 -1.31 -2.86 -2.89
C LEU A 34 -1.62 -4.19 -3.60
N PHE A 35 -1.34 -4.30 -4.88
CA PHE A 35 -1.54 -5.54 -5.65
C PHE A 35 -0.65 -6.67 -5.14
N LEU A 36 0.65 -6.40 -4.94
CA LEU A 36 1.59 -7.35 -4.35
C LEU A 36 1.16 -7.73 -2.93
N GLY A 37 0.72 -6.75 -2.13
CA GLY A 37 0.19 -6.99 -0.78
C GLY A 37 -1.01 -7.93 -0.77
N VAL A 38 -1.97 -7.76 -1.69
CA VAL A 38 -3.12 -8.67 -1.82
C VAL A 38 -2.68 -10.08 -2.25
N LEU A 39 -1.75 -10.20 -3.18
CA LEU A 39 -1.21 -11.50 -3.59
C LEU A 39 -0.50 -12.19 -2.42
N MET A 40 0.33 -11.46 -1.69
CA MET A 40 1.00 -11.94 -0.48
C MET A 40 -0.02 -12.44 0.55
N LEU A 41 -1.04 -11.63 0.91
CA LEU A 41 -2.06 -12.03 1.88
C LEU A 41 -2.85 -13.26 1.43
N THR A 42 -3.16 -13.37 0.13
CA THR A 42 -3.82 -14.54 -0.42
C THR A 42 -2.97 -15.80 -0.25
N ALA A 43 -1.66 -15.71 -0.52
CA ALA A 43 -0.73 -16.82 -0.32
C ALA A 43 -0.57 -17.18 1.16
N VAL A 44 -0.45 -16.17 2.04
CA VAL A 44 -0.36 -16.36 3.51
C VAL A 44 -1.60 -17.08 4.05
N ASP A 45 -2.79 -16.65 3.65
CA ASP A 45 -4.05 -17.28 4.06
C ASP A 45 -4.18 -18.71 3.52
N TRP A 46 -3.82 -18.94 2.26
CA TRP A 46 -3.83 -20.27 1.65
C TRP A 46 -2.87 -21.23 2.38
N ILE A 47 -1.64 -20.79 2.69
CA ILE A 47 -0.67 -21.59 3.46
C ILE A 47 -1.21 -21.94 4.84
N GLY A 48 -1.83 -20.96 5.54
CA GLY A 48 -2.38 -21.19 6.86
C GLY A 48 -3.49 -22.24 6.90
N ARG A 49 -4.24 -22.39 5.79
CA ARG A 49 -5.33 -23.39 5.68
C ARG A 49 -4.86 -24.77 5.20
N ASN A 50 -3.75 -24.86 4.48
CA ASN A 50 -3.33 -26.08 3.77
C ASN A 50 -2.00 -26.66 4.27
N THR A 51 -1.48 -26.17 5.40
CA THR A 51 -0.19 -26.61 5.93
C THR A 51 -0.29 -26.79 7.46
N ASP A 52 0.45 -27.77 8.00
CA ASP A 52 0.58 -27.96 9.44
C ASP A 52 1.08 -26.68 10.13
N ALA A 53 0.53 -26.39 11.31
CA ALA A 53 0.74 -25.10 12.00
C ALA A 53 2.23 -24.76 12.20
N ALA A 54 3.07 -25.73 12.54
CA ALA A 54 4.51 -25.53 12.73
C ALA A 54 5.23 -25.10 11.44
N LEU A 55 4.86 -25.68 10.29
CA LEU A 55 5.47 -25.37 9.00
C LEU A 55 4.81 -24.16 8.34
N ALA A 56 3.54 -23.90 8.62
CA ALA A 56 2.80 -22.77 8.07
C ALA A 56 3.46 -21.44 8.41
N GLN A 57 3.86 -21.24 9.65
CA GLN A 57 4.49 -20.01 10.12
C GLN A 57 5.78 -19.69 9.32
N TYR A 58 6.66 -20.65 9.14
CA TYR A 58 7.89 -20.45 8.36
C TYR A 58 7.60 -20.13 6.89
N ARG A 59 6.66 -20.84 6.28
CA ARG A 59 6.26 -20.60 4.89
C ARG A 59 5.59 -19.23 4.71
N GLN A 60 4.73 -18.82 5.62
CA GLN A 60 4.12 -17.49 5.62
C GLN A 60 5.17 -16.38 5.72
N MET A 61 6.13 -16.52 6.64
CA MET A 61 7.24 -15.57 6.76
C MET A 61 8.08 -15.51 5.48
N ALA A 62 8.39 -16.67 4.86
CA ALA A 62 9.11 -16.71 3.59
C ALA A 62 8.36 -15.97 2.46
N VAL A 63 7.02 -16.11 2.39
CA VAL A 63 6.19 -15.39 1.41
C VAL A 63 6.20 -13.88 1.68
N ILE A 64 6.10 -13.45 2.94
CA ILE A 64 6.16 -12.02 3.30
C ILE A 64 7.52 -11.44 2.89
N VAL A 65 8.62 -12.11 3.22
CA VAL A 65 9.97 -11.68 2.86
C VAL A 65 10.14 -11.63 1.34
N ALA A 66 9.69 -12.67 0.62
CA ALA A 66 9.76 -12.70 -0.84
C ALA A 66 8.97 -11.55 -1.48
N ALA A 67 7.76 -11.26 -0.97
CA ALA A 67 6.95 -10.14 -1.44
C ALA A 67 7.60 -8.77 -1.15
N ALA A 68 8.22 -8.61 0.03
CA ALA A 68 8.95 -7.40 0.39
C ALA A 68 10.19 -7.18 -0.49
N LEU A 69 10.96 -8.24 -0.76
CA LEU A 69 12.09 -8.19 -1.68
C LEU A 69 11.66 -7.89 -3.12
N LEU A 70 10.53 -8.45 -3.56
CA LEU A 70 9.97 -8.18 -4.88
C LEU A 70 9.50 -6.72 -5.00
N ALA A 71 8.83 -6.17 -3.98
CA ALA A 71 8.41 -4.77 -3.96
C ALA A 71 9.62 -3.83 -4.02
N TRP A 72 10.67 -4.11 -3.25
CA TRP A 72 11.92 -3.37 -3.29
C TRP A 72 12.61 -3.46 -4.66
N PHE A 73 12.69 -4.64 -5.25
CA PHE A 73 13.28 -4.85 -6.58
C PHE A 73 12.52 -4.10 -7.67
N LEU A 74 11.18 -4.12 -7.63
CA LEU A 74 10.31 -3.41 -8.55
C LEU A 74 10.23 -1.90 -8.27
N ARG A 75 10.81 -1.44 -7.15
CA ARG A 75 10.77 -0.03 -6.72
C ARG A 75 9.34 0.49 -6.65
N THR A 76 8.45 -0.26 -6.01
CA THR A 76 7.08 0.21 -5.79
C THR A 76 7.08 1.39 -4.79
N ASP A 77 6.07 2.25 -4.83
CA ASP A 77 6.02 3.55 -4.13
C ASP A 77 6.42 3.49 -2.63
N TYR A 78 5.97 2.44 -1.92
CA TYR A 78 6.35 2.20 -0.52
C TYR A 78 7.36 1.05 -0.34
N ASP A 79 7.94 0.52 -1.41
CA ASP A 79 8.94 -0.55 -1.38
C ASP A 79 8.56 -1.71 -0.42
N ALA A 80 9.56 -2.25 0.27
CA ALA A 80 9.39 -3.30 1.28
C ALA A 80 8.57 -2.82 2.49
N ALA A 81 8.65 -1.53 2.85
CA ALA A 81 7.94 -0.98 4.00
C ALA A 81 6.41 -1.07 3.84
N GLY A 82 5.90 -0.82 2.63
CA GLY A 82 4.47 -0.98 2.32
C GLY A 82 3.98 -2.41 2.48
N ILE A 83 4.75 -3.39 2.00
CA ILE A 83 4.44 -4.83 2.19
C ILE A 83 4.48 -5.22 3.66
N MET A 84 5.49 -4.76 4.40
CA MET A 84 5.62 -5.03 5.84
C MET A 84 4.46 -4.39 6.62
N LEU A 85 4.03 -3.19 6.26
CA LEU A 85 2.85 -2.56 6.86
C LEU A 85 1.59 -3.40 6.65
N ILE A 86 1.33 -3.87 5.43
CA ILE A 86 0.19 -4.74 5.12
C ILE A 86 0.26 -6.03 5.94
N ALA A 87 1.45 -6.64 6.07
CA ALA A 87 1.65 -7.84 6.86
C ALA A 87 1.40 -7.60 8.35
N VAL A 88 1.91 -6.49 8.92
CA VAL A 88 1.71 -6.11 10.33
C VAL A 88 0.23 -5.89 10.64
N LEU A 89 -0.47 -5.11 9.82
CA LEU A 89 -1.90 -4.85 9.99
C LEU A 89 -2.73 -6.14 9.89
N PHE A 90 -2.37 -7.05 9.00
CA PHE A 90 -3.03 -8.35 8.87
C PHE A 90 -2.76 -9.25 10.08
N TRP A 91 -1.52 -9.29 10.57
CA TRP A 91 -1.14 -10.15 11.71
C TRP A 91 -1.81 -9.73 13.01
N PHE A 92 -1.87 -8.42 13.24
CA PHE A 92 -2.50 -7.84 14.43
C PHE A 92 -3.97 -7.43 14.22
N ARG A 93 -4.65 -7.93 13.20
CA ARG A 93 -6.03 -7.53 12.85
C ARG A 93 -7.05 -7.75 13.99
N LEU A 94 -6.78 -8.67 14.92
CA LEU A 94 -7.61 -8.94 16.08
C LEU A 94 -7.31 -8.02 17.28
N THR A 95 -6.21 -7.28 17.23
CA THR A 95 -5.77 -6.31 18.26
C THR A 95 -5.53 -4.95 17.60
N PRO A 96 -6.59 -4.16 17.35
CA PRO A 96 -6.50 -2.93 16.56
C PRO A 96 -5.51 -1.91 17.13
N ASP A 97 -5.41 -1.80 18.45
CA ASP A 97 -4.46 -0.88 19.09
C ASP A 97 -3.01 -1.27 18.81
N THR A 98 -2.70 -2.57 18.92
CA THR A 98 -1.37 -3.10 18.59
C THR A 98 -1.08 -2.93 17.09
N ALA A 99 -2.05 -3.20 16.22
CA ALA A 99 -1.91 -3.03 14.78
C ALA A 99 -1.57 -1.58 14.41
N CYS A 100 -2.33 -0.61 14.97
CA CYS A 100 -2.10 0.81 14.71
C CYS A 100 -0.75 1.28 15.27
N LEU A 101 -0.40 0.89 16.49
CA LEU A 101 0.87 1.27 17.10
C LEU A 101 2.07 0.68 16.33
N ALA A 102 2.03 -0.63 16.03
CA ALA A 102 3.09 -1.30 15.29
C ALA A 102 3.24 -0.74 13.87
N GLY A 103 2.12 -0.50 13.18
CA GLY A 103 2.12 0.11 11.85
C GLY A 103 2.66 1.55 11.87
N PHE A 104 2.27 2.36 12.86
CA PHE A 104 2.78 3.72 13.05
C PHE A 104 4.29 3.71 13.27
N VAL A 105 4.79 2.90 14.20
CA VAL A 105 6.23 2.78 14.49
C VAL A 105 7.00 2.30 13.26
N LEU A 106 6.49 1.29 12.55
CA LEU A 106 7.10 0.79 11.32
C LEU A 106 7.25 1.91 10.27
N MET A 107 6.18 2.65 9.99
CA MET A 107 6.19 3.70 8.97
C MET A 107 7.03 4.92 9.41
N ALA A 108 6.97 5.30 10.68
CA ALA A 108 7.81 6.37 11.20
C ALA A 108 9.31 6.03 11.13
N ALA A 109 9.67 4.76 11.33
CA ALA A 109 11.03 4.28 11.18
C ALA A 109 11.47 4.16 9.71
N ALA A 110 10.58 3.78 8.80
CA ALA A 110 10.87 3.66 7.38
C ALA A 110 11.10 5.02 6.71
N GLU A 111 10.24 6.01 7.00
CA GLU A 111 10.31 7.33 6.37
C GLU A 111 11.39 8.24 6.96
N PHE A 112 11.78 8.06 8.21
CA PHE A 112 12.83 8.80 8.93
C PHE A 112 12.76 10.34 8.81
N ARG A 113 11.60 10.90 8.47
CA ARG A 113 11.38 12.34 8.29
C ARG A 113 10.34 12.85 9.28
N PRO A 114 10.73 13.68 10.27
CA PRO A 114 9.83 14.17 11.32
C PRO A 114 8.59 14.90 10.79
N ILE A 115 8.68 15.50 9.60
CA ILE A 115 7.58 16.23 8.98
C ILE A 115 6.38 15.34 8.64
N TYR A 116 6.59 14.05 8.44
CA TYR A 116 5.50 13.10 8.14
C TYR A 116 4.81 12.53 9.38
N ILE A 117 5.43 12.66 10.58
CA ILE A 117 4.90 12.09 11.81
C ILE A 117 3.47 12.57 12.13
N PRO A 118 3.13 13.88 12.03
CA PRO A 118 1.77 14.33 12.29
C PRO A 118 0.74 13.71 11.32
N GLY A 119 1.09 13.61 10.03
CA GLY A 119 0.24 12.98 9.01
C GLY A 119 0.04 11.49 9.28
N LEU A 120 1.10 10.78 9.64
CA LEU A 120 1.03 9.37 10.05
C LEU A 120 0.15 9.18 11.29
N ALA A 121 0.31 10.03 12.31
CA ALA A 121 -0.50 9.97 13.52
C ALA A 121 -1.99 10.13 13.22
N VAL A 122 -2.35 11.11 12.38
CA VAL A 122 -3.74 11.31 11.94
C VAL A 122 -4.25 10.10 11.16
N ALA A 123 -3.44 9.56 10.23
CA ALA A 123 -3.84 8.40 9.42
C ALA A 123 -4.12 7.16 10.31
N PHE A 124 -3.22 6.82 11.24
CA PHE A 124 -3.41 5.69 12.15
C PHE A 124 -4.54 5.93 13.16
N PHE A 125 -4.74 7.18 13.60
CA PHE A 125 -5.91 7.54 14.41
C PHE A 125 -7.22 7.29 13.65
N LEU A 126 -7.33 7.69 12.38
CA LEU A 126 -8.50 7.42 11.56
C LEU A 126 -8.72 5.92 11.32
N ILE A 127 -7.64 5.15 11.08
CA ILE A 127 -7.72 3.69 10.98
C ILE A 127 -8.26 3.10 12.29
N ARG A 128 -7.80 3.58 13.44
CA ARG A 128 -8.27 3.13 14.76
C ARG A 128 -9.74 3.46 15.01
N CYS A 129 -10.22 4.58 14.50
CA CYS A 129 -11.63 4.98 14.61
C CYS A 129 -12.57 4.17 13.70
N TYR A 130 -12.05 3.36 12.80
CA TYR A 130 -12.86 2.56 11.89
C TYR A 130 -13.65 1.48 12.65
N ASN A 131 -14.96 1.49 12.49
CA ASN A 131 -15.89 0.60 13.20
C ASN A 131 -16.05 -0.81 12.60
N GLY A 132 -15.26 -1.16 11.58
CA GLY A 132 -15.32 -2.46 10.91
C GLY A 132 -16.53 -2.64 9.98
N THR A 133 -17.44 -1.67 9.89
CA THR A 133 -18.63 -1.78 9.06
C THR A 133 -18.40 -1.16 7.68
N ARG A 134 -18.91 -1.83 6.66
CA ARG A 134 -18.86 -1.30 5.32
C ARG A 134 -19.97 -0.25 5.15
N GLY A 135 -19.62 0.91 4.60
CA GLY A 135 -20.59 1.93 4.23
C GLY A 135 -21.62 1.41 3.21
N THR A 136 -22.77 2.04 3.18
CA THR A 136 -23.87 1.69 2.28
C THR A 136 -23.62 2.06 0.82
N TRP A 137 -22.70 2.98 0.57
CA TRP A 137 -22.37 3.43 -0.77
C TRP A 137 -21.49 2.42 -1.53
N ASN A 138 -21.95 1.99 -2.70
CA ASN A 138 -21.27 0.97 -3.50
C ASN A 138 -20.32 1.58 -4.55
N GLY A 139 -19.55 2.61 -4.18
CA GLY A 139 -18.66 3.38 -5.04
C GLY A 139 -17.32 2.73 -5.37
N LYS A 140 -17.27 1.41 -5.61
CA LYS A 140 -15.99 0.70 -5.87
C LYS A 140 -15.16 1.33 -6.99
N TRP A 141 -15.80 1.65 -8.11
CA TRP A 141 -15.14 2.27 -9.26
C TRP A 141 -14.66 3.70 -8.97
N PHE A 142 -15.42 4.43 -8.15
CA PHE A 142 -15.05 5.77 -7.72
C PHE A 142 -13.68 5.76 -7.01
N PHE A 143 -13.49 4.86 -6.04
CA PHE A 143 -12.21 4.78 -5.32
C PHE A 143 -11.03 4.42 -6.21
N TYR A 144 -11.22 3.55 -7.20
CA TYR A 144 -10.17 3.23 -8.16
C TYR A 144 -9.85 4.40 -9.11
N LEU A 145 -10.86 5.16 -9.52
CA LEU A 145 -10.70 6.28 -10.46
C LEU A 145 -10.17 7.54 -9.77
N VAL A 146 -10.50 7.77 -8.50
CA VAL A 146 -10.04 8.96 -7.75
C VAL A 146 -8.52 9.05 -7.77
N TYR A 147 -7.82 7.94 -7.60
CA TYR A 147 -6.36 7.97 -7.55
C TYR A 147 -5.72 8.46 -8.85
N PRO A 148 -5.93 7.89 -10.05
CA PRO A 148 -5.35 8.44 -11.27
C PRO A 148 -5.87 9.84 -11.61
N LEU A 149 -7.14 10.15 -11.33
CA LEU A 149 -7.71 11.47 -11.61
C LEU A 149 -7.09 12.57 -10.74
N HIS A 150 -6.91 12.34 -9.42
CA HIS A 150 -6.30 13.38 -8.59
C HIS A 150 -4.84 13.63 -8.95
N LEU A 151 -4.08 12.61 -9.40
CA LEU A 151 -2.72 12.79 -9.90
C LEU A 151 -2.70 13.68 -11.15
N LEU A 152 -3.64 13.50 -12.08
CA LEU A 152 -3.77 14.37 -13.27
C LEU A 152 -4.15 15.81 -12.89
N VAL A 153 -5.05 15.99 -11.90
CA VAL A 153 -5.40 17.33 -11.39
C VAL A 153 -4.17 18.01 -10.78
N LEU A 154 -3.43 17.28 -9.93
CA LEU A 154 -2.20 17.80 -9.33
C LEU A 154 -1.14 18.14 -10.38
N TYR A 155 -0.98 17.31 -11.40
CA TYR A 155 -0.09 17.60 -12.53
C TYR A 155 -0.52 18.88 -13.27
N GLY A 156 -1.82 19.05 -13.55
CA GLY A 156 -2.35 20.27 -14.16
C GLY A 156 -2.08 21.52 -13.33
N ILE A 157 -2.32 21.46 -12.03
CA ILE A 157 -2.02 22.55 -11.09
C ILE A 157 -0.52 22.85 -11.06
N SER A 158 0.33 21.83 -10.98
CA SER A 158 1.79 21.98 -10.99
C SER A 158 2.27 22.71 -12.26
N LYS A 159 1.70 22.36 -13.41
CA LYS A 159 2.02 23.03 -14.69
C LYS A 159 1.53 24.48 -14.77
N MET A 160 0.42 24.80 -14.11
CA MET A 160 -0.08 26.19 -14.08
C MET A 160 0.72 27.08 -13.14
N VAL A 161 1.29 26.51 -12.07
CA VAL A 161 1.99 27.29 -11.03
C VAL A 161 3.50 27.39 -11.30
N PHE A 162 4.10 26.33 -11.85
CA PHE A 162 5.55 26.20 -11.96
C PHE A 162 6.05 25.99 -13.42
N GLY A 163 5.16 25.83 -14.38
CA GLY A 163 5.47 25.68 -15.81
C GLY A 163 5.30 26.93 -16.54
#